data_e0840fbb6705033e1b5d5256ba4a30f0
#
_entry.id   e0840fbb6705033e1b5d5256ba4a30f0
#
_cell.length_a   1.000
_cell.length_b   1.000
_cell.length_c   1.000
_cell.angle_alpha   90.00
_cell.angle_beta   90.00
_cell.angle_gamma   90.00
#
_symmetry.space_group_name_H-M   'P 1'
#
loop_
_entity.id
_entity.type
_entity.pdbx_description
1 polymer ?
#
loop_
_entity_poly.entity_id
_entity_poly.type
_entity_poly.pdbx_seq_one_letter_code
_entity_poly.pdbx_strand_id
1 'polypeptide(L)'
;MRHGGRPNSFGPSASASDRALERRSAGIKCVSSVHSDMSIYTGRGDDGQTDLRDMTRVSKASPRIEAYGTVDELNALVGTIRPTGHDDVDERLREIQNHLHVVQADFANPDPDEDDPAVRADHIETVEDWIDEYDEELEPLQSFILPTGSERGAQLHHARTVCRRAERRAVALAAEEEINEQAVQYLNRLSDGLFTFGRVVNARDGEPEESPQY
;
A
#
# COMPACT_ATOMS: atom_id res chain seq x y z
N MET A 1 39.05 -73.39 8.28
CA MET A 1 37.69 -74.00 8.33
C MET A 1 36.63 -72.87 8.47
N ARG A 2 35.66 -72.86 7.54
CA ARG A 2 34.33 -72.19 7.54
C ARG A 2 34.31 -70.64 7.62
N HIS A 3 34.22 -70.00 6.55
CA HIS A 3 33.12 -69.33 5.79
C HIS A 3 31.94 -68.80 6.61
N GLY A 4 31.66 -67.49 6.51
CA GLY A 4 30.43 -66.86 6.93
C GLY A 4 30.32 -65.45 6.27
N GLY A 5 29.79 -65.44 5.04
CA GLY A 5 29.53 -64.20 4.30
C GLY A 5 28.28 -63.49 4.83
N ARG A 6 28.29 -62.16 4.79
CA ARG A 6 27.12 -61.34 4.99
C ARG A 6 26.69 -60.77 3.62
N PRO A 7 25.38 -60.73 3.29
CA PRO A 7 24.90 -60.14 2.08
C PRO A 7 24.74 -58.61 2.24
N ASN A 8 25.22 -57.87 1.26
CA ASN A 8 24.93 -56.48 1.02
C ASN A 8 23.48 -56.32 0.55
N SER A 9 22.71 -55.51 1.26
CA SER A 9 21.40 -54.98 0.76
C SER A 9 21.57 -53.54 0.39
N PHE A 10 21.72 -53.29 -0.92
CA PHE A 10 21.56 -51.96 -1.48
C PHE A 10 20.06 -51.63 -1.55
N GLY A 11 19.58 -50.66 -0.78
CA GLY A 11 18.30 -50.02 -0.94
C GLY A 11 18.40 -48.97 -2.07
N PRO A 12 17.32 -48.71 -2.84
CA PRO A 12 17.39 -47.78 -3.95
C PRO A 12 17.51 -46.33 -3.47
N SER A 13 18.48 -45.61 -4.03
CA SER A 13 18.66 -44.17 -3.84
C SER A 13 17.50 -43.42 -4.51
N ALA A 14 16.73 -42.67 -3.74
CA ALA A 14 15.74 -41.73 -4.28
C ALA A 14 16.41 -40.69 -5.18
N SER A 15 15.86 -40.50 -6.39
CA SER A 15 16.36 -39.55 -7.37
C SER A 15 16.22 -38.10 -6.94
N ALA A 16 17.05 -37.23 -7.49
CA ALA A 16 17.04 -35.78 -7.21
C ALA A 16 15.71 -35.10 -7.56
N SER A 17 14.85 -35.74 -8.37
CA SER A 17 13.52 -35.27 -8.75
C SER A 17 12.48 -35.36 -7.63
N ASP A 18 12.62 -36.31 -6.69
CA ASP A 18 11.66 -36.47 -5.60
C ASP A 18 11.86 -35.45 -4.47
N ARG A 19 13.08 -34.87 -4.34
CA ARG A 19 13.38 -33.82 -3.37
C ARG A 19 12.91 -32.43 -3.80
N ALA A 20 12.66 -32.24 -5.08
CA ALA A 20 12.17 -30.96 -5.62
C ALA A 20 10.65 -30.82 -5.49
N LEU A 21 9.91 -31.91 -5.38
CA LEU A 21 8.45 -31.91 -5.21
C LEU A 21 8.01 -31.69 -3.75
N GLU A 22 8.83 -32.09 -2.76
CA GLU A 22 8.50 -31.87 -1.35
C GLU A 22 8.73 -30.41 -0.88
N ARG A 23 9.49 -29.59 -1.62
CA ARG A 23 9.73 -28.19 -1.27
C ARG A 23 8.68 -27.22 -1.85
N ARG A 24 7.72 -27.70 -2.64
CA ARG A 24 6.66 -26.86 -3.23
C ARG A 24 5.34 -26.88 -2.47
N SER A 25 5.21 -27.64 -1.39
CA SER A 25 3.99 -27.67 -0.57
C SER A 25 4.08 -26.97 0.78
N ALA A 26 5.18 -26.22 1.03
CA ALA A 26 5.31 -25.35 2.19
C ALA A 26 4.91 -23.89 1.87
N GLY A 27 4.00 -23.73 0.93
CA GLY A 27 3.45 -22.43 0.56
C GLY A 27 2.04 -22.28 1.11
N ILE A 28 1.85 -21.27 1.93
CA ILE A 28 0.57 -20.78 2.43
C ILE A 28 -0.12 -21.80 3.35
N LYS A 29 0.31 -21.85 4.59
CA LYS A 29 -0.60 -22.22 5.67
C LYS A 29 -1.66 -21.11 5.75
N CYS A 30 -2.66 -21.21 4.88
CA CYS A 30 -3.95 -20.62 5.13
C CYS A 30 -4.36 -21.13 6.50
N VAL A 31 -4.45 -20.28 7.51
CA VAL A 31 -4.86 -20.62 8.87
C VAL A 31 -6.35 -20.93 8.80
N SER A 32 -6.69 -22.12 8.28
CA SER A 32 -8.03 -22.69 8.28
C SER A 32 -8.27 -23.38 9.61
N SER A 33 -8.33 -22.64 10.71
CA SER A 33 -8.97 -23.07 11.95
C SER A 33 -9.00 -21.97 13.03
N VAL A 34 -9.40 -20.73 12.68
CA VAL A 34 -9.82 -19.76 13.70
C VAL A 34 -11.19 -19.23 13.29
N HIS A 35 -12.18 -20.13 13.25
CA HIS A 35 -13.59 -19.78 13.33
C HIS A 35 -14.02 -19.96 14.79
N SER A 36 -13.42 -19.22 15.71
CA SER A 36 -13.97 -19.03 17.04
C SER A 36 -13.97 -17.55 17.33
N ASP A 37 -15.16 -16.95 17.29
CA ASP A 37 -15.50 -15.64 17.85
C ASP A 37 -14.53 -14.48 17.54
N MET A 38 -14.33 -14.14 16.26
CA MET A 38 -13.78 -12.83 15.94
C MET A 38 -14.87 -11.78 16.16
N SER A 39 -15.03 -11.36 17.42
CA SER A 39 -15.78 -10.15 17.71
C SER A 39 -15.08 -8.99 17.00
N ILE A 40 -15.86 -8.15 16.30
CA ILE A 40 -15.33 -6.96 15.64
C ILE A 40 -14.72 -5.98 16.65
N TYR A 41 -15.19 -6.02 17.89
CA TYR A 41 -14.64 -5.22 18.98
C TYR A 41 -14.10 -6.12 20.09
N THR A 42 -12.97 -5.72 20.65
CA THR A 42 -12.32 -6.43 21.75
C THR A 42 -12.30 -5.63 23.05
N GLY A 43 -12.60 -4.34 23.01
CA GLY A 43 -12.49 -3.39 24.12
C GLY A 43 -11.03 -3.05 24.52
N ARG A 44 -10.03 -3.67 23.88
CA ARG A 44 -8.60 -3.46 24.22
C ARG A 44 -8.12 -2.04 23.97
N GLY A 45 -8.82 -1.29 23.13
CA GLY A 45 -8.46 0.07 22.76
C GLY A 45 -9.17 1.17 23.56
N ASP A 46 -10.00 0.84 24.55
CA ASP A 46 -10.85 1.80 25.26
C ASP A 46 -10.07 2.73 26.19
N ASP A 47 -8.85 2.33 26.59
CA ASP A 47 -7.91 3.12 27.40
C ASP A 47 -7.02 4.08 26.60
N GLY A 48 -7.28 4.25 25.29
CA GLY A 48 -6.50 5.13 24.41
C GLY A 48 -5.20 4.53 23.91
N GLN A 49 -5.03 3.23 24.04
CA GLN A 49 -3.89 2.48 23.53
C GLN A 49 -4.33 1.53 22.40
N THR A 50 -3.37 1.09 21.59
CA THR A 50 -3.56 0.10 20.52
C THR A 50 -2.33 -0.78 20.39
N ASP A 51 -2.48 -1.94 19.74
CA ASP A 51 -1.37 -2.83 19.45
C ASP A 51 -0.85 -2.56 18.03
N LEU A 52 0.48 -2.51 17.88
CA LEU A 52 1.16 -2.54 16.60
C LEU A 52 1.19 -3.97 16.04
N ARG A 53 1.75 -4.13 14.82
CA ARG A 53 1.83 -5.43 14.14
C ARG A 53 2.66 -6.46 14.93
N ASP A 54 3.72 -6.04 15.61
CA ASP A 54 4.57 -6.83 16.49
C ASP A 54 3.95 -7.07 17.88
N MET A 55 2.69 -6.66 18.08
CA MET A 55 1.96 -6.70 19.36
C MET A 55 2.48 -5.73 20.43
N THR A 56 3.41 -4.83 20.09
CA THR A 56 3.81 -3.74 20.98
C THR A 56 2.64 -2.79 21.20
N ARG A 57 2.37 -2.47 22.46
CA ARG A 57 1.26 -1.60 22.84
C ARG A 57 1.70 -0.16 22.90
N VAL A 58 1.03 0.72 22.14
CA VAL A 58 1.37 2.13 22.01
C VAL A 58 0.14 3.03 22.22
N SER A 59 0.38 4.30 22.51
CA SER A 59 -0.68 5.31 22.54
C SER A 59 -1.30 5.51 21.15
N LYS A 60 -2.62 5.64 21.07
CA LYS A 60 -3.30 6.03 19.83
C LYS A 60 -2.89 7.41 19.31
N ALA A 61 -2.27 8.25 20.16
CA ALA A 61 -1.72 9.54 19.79
C ALA A 61 -0.22 9.51 19.43
N SER A 62 0.39 8.31 19.29
CA SER A 62 1.79 8.20 18.88
C SER A 62 1.98 8.62 17.42
N PRO A 63 3.17 9.16 17.03
CA PRO A 63 3.45 9.55 15.65
C PRO A 63 3.24 8.41 14.64
N ARG A 64 3.54 7.16 15.02
CA ARG A 64 3.36 5.98 14.19
C ARG A 64 1.88 5.72 13.88
N ILE A 65 1.01 5.84 14.90
CA ILE A 65 -0.45 5.69 14.71
C ILE A 65 -1.00 6.85 13.86
N GLU A 66 -0.53 8.08 14.08
CA GLU A 66 -0.90 9.24 13.26
C GLU A 66 -0.49 9.07 11.80
N ALA A 67 0.70 8.51 11.54
CA ALA A 67 1.19 8.29 10.18
C ALA A 67 0.31 7.27 9.43
N TYR A 68 0.22 6.02 9.90
CA TYR A 68 -0.56 5.02 9.18
C TYR A 68 -2.07 5.27 9.26
N GLY A 69 -2.57 5.90 10.33
CA GLY A 69 -3.99 6.27 10.42
C GLY A 69 -4.38 7.34 9.39
N THR A 70 -3.46 8.27 9.07
CA THR A 70 -3.69 9.23 7.97
C THR A 70 -3.66 8.55 6.60
N VAL A 71 -2.84 7.51 6.42
CA VAL A 71 -2.84 6.68 5.20
C VAL A 71 -4.16 5.91 5.09
N ASP A 72 -4.71 5.41 6.20
CA ASP A 72 -6.01 4.75 6.23
C ASP A 72 -7.15 5.71 5.83
N GLU A 73 -7.12 6.95 6.32
CA GLU A 73 -8.04 8.01 5.90
C GLU A 73 -7.96 8.26 4.38
N LEU A 74 -6.74 8.36 3.84
CA LEU A 74 -6.53 8.51 2.39
C LEU A 74 -7.11 7.32 1.62
N ASN A 75 -6.86 6.10 2.07
CA ASN A 75 -7.36 4.88 1.42
C ASN A 75 -8.89 4.84 1.39
N ALA A 76 -9.54 5.16 2.52
CA ALA A 76 -10.98 5.27 2.59
C ALA A 76 -11.53 6.36 1.65
N LEU A 77 -10.87 7.52 1.59
CA LEU A 77 -11.25 8.62 0.69
C LEU A 77 -11.14 8.20 -0.79
N VAL A 78 -10.04 7.55 -1.20
CA VAL A 78 -9.90 6.99 -2.56
C VAL A 78 -11.05 6.03 -2.88
N GLY A 79 -11.46 5.20 -1.92
CA GLY A 79 -12.62 4.33 -2.06
C GLY A 79 -13.93 5.07 -2.32
N THR A 80 -14.11 6.28 -1.79
CA THR A 80 -15.33 7.09 -2.02
C THR A 80 -15.36 7.75 -3.40
N ILE A 81 -14.22 7.92 -4.05
CA ILE A 81 -14.12 8.53 -5.37
C ILE A 81 -14.61 7.56 -6.45
N ARG A 82 -14.42 6.29 -6.26
CA ARG A 82 -14.83 5.25 -7.21
C ARG A 82 -16.33 4.94 -7.10
N PRO A 83 -17.04 4.78 -8.23
CA PRO A 83 -16.57 4.91 -9.61
C PRO A 83 -16.42 6.37 -10.05
N THR A 84 -15.42 6.63 -10.90
CA THR A 84 -15.20 7.94 -11.53
C THR A 84 -16.00 8.12 -12.80
N GLY A 85 -16.38 7.03 -13.44
CA GLY A 85 -16.96 6.99 -14.79
C GLY A 85 -15.92 6.70 -15.87
N HIS A 86 -14.65 6.55 -15.50
CA HIS A 86 -13.52 6.23 -16.39
C HIS A 86 -12.84 4.96 -15.91
N ASP A 87 -13.01 3.85 -16.64
CA ASP A 87 -12.63 2.50 -16.19
C ASP A 87 -11.13 2.37 -15.89
N ASP A 88 -10.28 2.99 -16.69
CA ASP A 88 -8.83 3.00 -16.50
C ASP A 88 -8.40 3.74 -15.23
N VAL A 89 -9.04 4.87 -14.93
CA VAL A 89 -8.82 5.62 -13.68
C VAL A 89 -9.28 4.79 -12.48
N ASP A 90 -10.45 4.15 -12.59
CA ASP A 90 -11.00 3.30 -11.53
C ASP A 90 -10.10 2.09 -11.24
N GLU A 91 -9.47 1.50 -12.26
CA GLU A 91 -8.52 0.41 -12.09
C GLU A 91 -7.27 0.87 -11.35
N ARG A 92 -6.68 2.00 -11.76
CA ARG A 92 -5.51 2.59 -11.09
C ARG A 92 -5.81 3.01 -9.65
N LEU A 93 -6.98 3.60 -9.39
CA LEU A 93 -7.39 3.94 -8.02
C LEU A 93 -7.56 2.69 -7.15
N ARG A 94 -8.02 1.56 -7.70
CA ARG A 94 -8.07 0.28 -6.99
C ARG A 94 -6.67 -0.21 -6.63
N GLU A 95 -5.72 -0.08 -7.55
CA GLU A 95 -4.33 -0.46 -7.31
C GLU A 95 -3.68 0.45 -6.27
N ILE A 96 -3.92 1.76 -6.32
CA ILE A 96 -3.52 2.71 -5.27
C ILE A 96 -4.06 2.28 -3.91
N GLN A 97 -5.30 1.82 -3.80
CA GLN A 97 -5.83 1.31 -2.52
C GLN A 97 -5.05 0.09 -2.01
N ASN A 98 -4.62 -0.82 -2.89
CA ASN A 98 -3.76 -1.93 -2.52
C ASN A 98 -2.37 -1.47 -2.07
N HIS A 99 -1.76 -0.53 -2.80
CA HIS A 99 -0.48 0.07 -2.40
C HIS A 99 -0.58 0.79 -1.05
N LEU A 100 -1.68 1.52 -0.78
CA LEU A 100 -1.91 2.17 0.51
C LEU A 100 -2.05 1.16 1.65
N HIS A 101 -2.59 -0.04 1.42
CA HIS A 101 -2.55 -1.13 2.40
C HIS A 101 -1.13 -1.61 2.69
N VAL A 102 -0.26 -1.64 1.67
CA VAL A 102 1.17 -1.95 1.86
C VAL A 102 1.84 -0.85 2.70
N VAL A 103 1.59 0.44 2.40
CA VAL A 103 2.11 1.57 3.20
C VAL A 103 1.65 1.49 4.66
N GLN A 104 0.37 1.16 4.89
CA GLN A 104 -0.16 0.98 6.25
C GLN A 104 0.55 -0.15 6.99
N ALA A 105 0.75 -1.30 6.33
CA ALA A 105 1.43 -2.45 6.92
C ALA A 105 2.90 -2.14 7.23
N ASP A 106 3.58 -1.42 6.34
CA ASP A 106 4.96 -0.96 6.48
C ASP A 106 5.09 -0.05 7.72
N PHE A 107 4.28 1.01 7.81
CA PHE A 107 4.32 1.92 8.96
C PHE A 107 3.84 1.30 10.27
N ALA A 108 2.95 0.29 10.23
CA ALA A 108 2.47 -0.39 11.43
C ALA A 108 3.49 -1.41 12.00
N ASN A 109 4.58 -1.68 11.30
CA ASN A 109 5.60 -2.65 11.69
C ASN A 109 6.90 -1.93 12.11
N PRO A 110 7.24 -1.87 13.40
CA PRO A 110 8.47 -1.21 13.86
C PRO A 110 9.74 -2.06 13.64
N ASP A 111 9.61 -3.37 13.42
CA ASP A 111 10.72 -4.32 13.23
C ASP A 111 10.37 -5.28 12.07
N PRO A 112 10.48 -4.80 10.80
CA PRO A 112 10.07 -5.59 9.64
C PRO A 112 11.09 -6.67 9.27
N ASP A 113 10.57 -7.85 8.91
CA ASP A 113 11.34 -8.93 8.28
C ASP A 113 11.32 -8.80 6.74
N GLU A 114 12.21 -9.53 6.04
CA GLU A 114 12.31 -9.52 4.57
C GLU A 114 11.00 -9.95 3.86
N ASP A 115 10.20 -10.80 4.50
CA ASP A 115 8.94 -11.32 3.97
C ASP A 115 7.73 -10.42 4.29
N ASP A 116 7.92 -9.36 5.07
CA ASP A 116 6.84 -8.44 5.41
C ASP A 116 6.45 -7.54 4.23
N PRO A 117 5.17 -7.15 4.14
CA PRO A 117 4.74 -6.18 3.16
C PRO A 117 5.46 -4.84 3.36
N ALA A 118 6.18 -4.41 2.34
CA ALA A 118 6.91 -3.14 2.34
C ALA A 118 6.76 -2.44 0.99
N VAL A 119 6.79 -1.12 1.00
CA VAL A 119 6.86 -0.33 -0.22
C VAL A 119 8.23 -0.53 -0.88
N ARG A 120 8.23 -0.67 -2.19
CA ARG A 120 9.42 -0.90 -3.02
C ARG A 120 9.43 0.07 -4.19
N ALA A 121 10.54 0.12 -4.90
CA ALA A 121 10.74 1.01 -6.04
C ALA A 121 9.68 0.80 -7.14
N ASP A 122 9.28 -0.43 -7.40
CA ASP A 122 8.26 -0.76 -8.40
C ASP A 122 6.90 -0.11 -8.16
N HIS A 123 6.51 0.09 -6.88
CA HIS A 123 5.29 0.83 -6.55
C HIS A 123 5.40 2.30 -6.96
N ILE A 124 6.59 2.89 -6.82
CA ILE A 124 6.84 4.29 -7.17
C ILE A 124 6.87 4.43 -8.70
N GLU A 125 7.63 3.58 -9.38
CA GLU A 125 7.72 3.52 -10.84
C GLU A 125 6.33 3.35 -11.48
N THR A 126 5.48 2.50 -10.91
CA THR A 126 4.10 2.32 -11.39
C THR A 126 3.31 3.63 -11.37
N VAL A 127 3.43 4.44 -10.31
CA VAL A 127 2.73 5.74 -10.24
C VAL A 127 3.33 6.74 -11.22
N GLU A 128 4.66 6.73 -11.41
CA GLU A 128 5.36 7.58 -12.38
C GLU A 128 4.91 7.26 -13.81
N ASP A 129 4.84 5.97 -14.17
CA ASP A 129 4.36 5.52 -15.48
C ASP A 129 2.91 6.01 -15.76
N TRP A 130 2.04 5.96 -14.75
CA TRP A 130 0.67 6.46 -14.91
C TRP A 130 0.60 7.99 -15.06
N ILE A 131 1.47 8.73 -14.37
CA ILE A 131 1.56 10.18 -14.53
C ILE A 131 1.99 10.51 -15.96
N ASP A 132 3.05 9.87 -16.44
CA ASP A 132 3.60 10.11 -17.78
C ASP A 132 2.57 9.79 -18.87
N GLU A 133 1.85 8.66 -18.74
CA GLU A 133 0.80 8.28 -19.68
C GLU A 133 -0.35 9.30 -19.72
N TYR A 134 -0.79 9.78 -18.56
CA TYR A 134 -1.88 10.76 -18.49
C TYR A 134 -1.45 12.18 -18.89
N ASP A 135 -0.20 12.54 -18.68
CA ASP A 135 0.31 13.84 -19.14
C ASP A 135 0.30 13.96 -20.66
N GLU A 136 0.35 12.83 -21.41
CA GLU A 136 0.19 12.83 -22.86
C GLU A 136 -1.22 13.25 -23.33
N GLU A 137 -2.25 13.08 -22.47
CA GLU A 137 -3.64 13.49 -22.75
C GLU A 137 -3.91 14.96 -22.39
N LEU A 138 -3.07 15.57 -21.57
CA LEU A 138 -3.33 16.86 -20.95
C LEU A 138 -2.61 18.01 -21.66
N GLU A 139 -3.28 19.15 -21.75
CA GLU A 139 -2.58 20.38 -22.15
C GLU A 139 -1.54 20.79 -21.08
N PRO A 140 -0.35 21.26 -21.50
CA PRO A 140 0.67 21.69 -20.54
C PRO A 140 0.18 22.79 -19.61
N LEU A 141 0.47 22.67 -18.32
CA LEU A 141 0.13 23.69 -17.33
C LEU A 141 0.83 25.03 -17.66
N GLN A 142 0.04 26.10 -17.73
CA GLN A 142 0.53 27.46 -17.95
C GLN A 142 0.62 28.26 -16.63
N SER A 143 -0.11 27.83 -15.59
CA SER A 143 -0.18 28.48 -14.28
C SER A 143 -0.63 27.49 -13.22
N PHE A 144 -0.67 27.92 -11.97
CA PHE A 144 -1.40 27.18 -10.94
C PHE A 144 -2.89 27.09 -11.29
N ILE A 145 -3.53 25.99 -10.89
CA ILE A 145 -4.97 25.78 -11.04
C ILE A 145 -5.65 25.69 -9.67
N LEU A 146 -6.91 26.09 -9.63
CA LEU A 146 -7.77 25.89 -8.47
C LEU A 146 -8.16 24.40 -8.36
N PRO A 147 -8.22 23.81 -7.15
CA PRO A 147 -8.64 22.43 -6.94
C PRO A 147 -10.18 22.32 -7.04
N THR A 148 -10.70 22.41 -8.26
CA THR A 148 -12.12 22.42 -8.61
C THR A 148 -12.37 21.52 -9.82
N GLY A 149 -13.60 21.49 -10.34
CA GLY A 149 -14.00 20.73 -11.53
C GLY A 149 -15.21 19.85 -11.27
N SER A 150 -15.30 18.73 -11.96
CA SER A 150 -16.32 17.71 -11.71
C SER A 150 -16.28 17.20 -10.28
N GLU A 151 -17.36 16.55 -9.81
CA GLU A 151 -17.40 15.98 -8.46
C GLU A 151 -16.20 15.06 -8.19
N ARG A 152 -15.85 14.20 -9.14
CA ARG A 152 -14.74 13.24 -8.98
C ARG A 152 -13.37 13.90 -9.12
N GLY A 153 -13.23 14.84 -10.05
CA GLY A 153 -12.01 15.65 -10.18
C GLY A 153 -11.70 16.45 -8.91
N ALA A 154 -12.70 17.13 -8.35
CA ALA A 154 -12.54 17.87 -7.09
C ALA A 154 -12.23 16.94 -5.90
N GLN A 155 -12.83 15.74 -5.84
CA GLN A 155 -12.52 14.74 -4.83
C GLN A 155 -11.08 14.21 -4.94
N LEU A 156 -10.55 14.03 -6.16
CA LEU A 156 -9.15 13.67 -6.39
C LEU A 156 -8.18 14.74 -5.90
N HIS A 157 -8.48 16.02 -6.14
CA HIS A 157 -7.74 17.13 -5.53
C HIS A 157 -7.81 17.13 -4.01
N HIS A 158 -8.95 16.76 -3.41
CA HIS A 158 -9.04 16.57 -1.95
C HIS A 158 -8.16 15.40 -1.50
N ALA A 159 -8.23 14.24 -2.14
CA ALA A 159 -7.39 13.08 -1.84
C ALA A 159 -5.89 13.44 -1.89
N ARG A 160 -5.46 14.24 -2.88
CA ARG A 160 -4.11 14.78 -2.93
C ARG A 160 -3.74 15.54 -1.65
N THR A 161 -4.63 16.37 -1.10
CA THR A 161 -4.30 17.13 0.12
C THR A 161 -4.19 16.24 1.35
N VAL A 162 -4.99 15.17 1.43
CA VAL A 162 -4.90 14.14 2.47
C VAL A 162 -3.59 13.34 2.30
N CYS A 163 -3.23 12.96 1.07
CA CYS A 163 -1.96 12.30 0.76
C CYS A 163 -0.76 13.12 1.26
N ARG A 164 -0.72 14.43 0.96
CA ARG A 164 0.31 15.34 1.46
C ARG A 164 0.31 15.48 2.99
N ARG A 165 -0.83 15.31 3.64
CA ARG A 165 -0.88 15.23 5.11
C ARG A 165 -0.28 13.92 5.62
N ALA A 166 -0.58 12.79 4.99
CA ALA A 166 0.02 11.49 5.30
C ALA A 166 1.56 11.53 5.15
N GLU A 167 2.05 12.10 4.04
CA GLU A 167 3.49 12.32 3.81
C GLU A 167 4.14 13.12 4.95
N ARG A 168 3.55 14.27 5.35
CA ARG A 168 4.09 15.06 6.47
C ARG A 168 4.09 14.30 7.79
N ARG A 169 3.10 13.44 8.05
CA ARG A 169 3.06 12.58 9.23
C ARG A 169 4.15 11.50 9.18
N ALA A 170 4.38 10.92 7.99
CA ALA A 170 5.46 9.97 7.78
C ALA A 170 6.85 10.63 7.98
N VAL A 171 7.05 11.85 7.46
CA VAL A 171 8.28 12.62 7.69
C VAL A 171 8.48 12.93 9.18
N ALA A 172 7.41 13.24 9.92
CA ALA A 172 7.51 13.45 11.37
C ALA A 172 7.87 12.15 12.11
N LEU A 173 7.32 11.01 11.69
CA LEU A 173 7.69 9.70 12.23
C LEU A 173 9.16 9.36 11.94
N ALA A 174 9.63 9.62 10.71
CA ALA A 174 11.02 9.39 10.31
C ALA A 174 12.06 10.20 11.11
N ALA A 175 11.63 11.29 11.74
CA ALA A 175 12.49 12.09 12.62
C ALA A 175 12.69 11.45 14.00
N GLU A 176 11.83 10.52 14.40
CA GLU A 176 11.83 9.89 15.72
C GLU A 176 12.19 8.41 15.67
N GLU A 177 11.87 7.72 14.56
CA GLU A 177 12.02 6.28 14.38
C GLU A 177 12.56 5.95 12.98
N GLU A 178 13.25 4.84 12.84
CA GLU A 178 13.64 4.30 11.53
C GLU A 178 12.40 3.76 10.81
N ILE A 179 12.21 4.20 9.56
CA ILE A 179 11.12 3.76 8.71
C ILE A 179 11.62 3.52 7.27
N ASN A 180 10.82 2.87 6.45
CA ASN A 180 11.10 2.70 5.04
C ASN A 180 10.99 4.05 4.29
N GLU A 181 12.11 4.58 3.81
CA GLU A 181 12.17 5.84 3.05
C GLU A 181 11.37 5.75 1.73
N GLN A 182 11.26 4.56 1.12
CA GLN A 182 10.48 4.36 -0.10
C GLN A 182 8.98 4.58 0.14
N ALA A 183 8.48 4.32 1.34
CA ALA A 183 7.08 4.62 1.69
C ALA A 183 6.82 6.13 1.72
N VAL A 184 7.76 6.93 2.20
CA VAL A 184 7.68 8.41 2.16
C VAL A 184 7.74 8.90 0.72
N GLN A 185 8.67 8.37 -0.06
CA GLN A 185 8.83 8.71 -1.49
C GLN A 185 7.57 8.34 -2.29
N TYR A 186 6.98 7.17 -2.03
CA TYR A 186 5.71 6.76 -2.64
C TYR A 186 4.58 7.76 -2.35
N LEU A 187 4.39 8.18 -1.10
CA LEU A 187 3.36 9.16 -0.75
C LEU A 187 3.59 10.51 -1.44
N ASN A 188 4.84 10.93 -1.57
CA ASN A 188 5.19 12.13 -2.33
C ASN A 188 4.76 11.98 -3.80
N ARG A 189 5.17 10.91 -4.47
CA ARG A 189 4.83 10.63 -5.87
C ARG A 189 3.33 10.43 -6.08
N LEU A 190 2.66 9.72 -5.16
CA LEU A 190 1.20 9.54 -5.20
C LEU A 190 0.46 10.88 -5.16
N SER A 191 0.99 11.88 -4.43
CA SER A 191 0.35 13.20 -4.41
C SER A 191 0.37 13.86 -5.79
N ASP A 192 1.42 13.65 -6.60
CA ASP A 192 1.51 14.14 -7.97
C ASP A 192 0.56 13.34 -8.88
N GLY A 193 0.51 12.00 -8.71
CA GLY A 193 -0.44 11.14 -9.43
C GLY A 193 -1.89 11.55 -9.20
N LEU A 194 -2.29 11.79 -7.96
CA LEU A 194 -3.66 12.22 -7.64
C LEU A 194 -4.00 13.60 -8.24
N PHE A 195 -3.01 14.49 -8.38
CA PHE A 195 -3.18 15.76 -9.07
C PHE A 195 -3.43 15.53 -10.57
N THR A 196 -2.61 14.71 -11.21
CA THR A 196 -2.74 14.38 -12.64
C THR A 196 -4.07 13.67 -12.92
N PHE A 197 -4.46 12.71 -12.08
CA PHE A 197 -5.76 12.03 -12.21
C PHE A 197 -6.94 12.99 -12.08
N GLY A 198 -6.86 13.98 -11.17
CA GLY A 198 -7.88 15.00 -11.03
C GLY A 198 -8.04 15.85 -12.31
N ARG A 199 -6.93 16.21 -12.95
CA ARG A 199 -6.92 16.93 -14.23
C ARG A 199 -7.51 16.09 -15.37
N VAL A 200 -7.10 14.81 -15.46
CA VAL A 200 -7.60 13.89 -16.50
C VAL A 200 -9.11 13.70 -16.38
N VAL A 201 -9.62 13.44 -15.17
CA VAL A 201 -11.06 13.30 -14.95
C VAL A 201 -11.79 14.58 -15.34
N ASN A 202 -11.30 15.76 -14.90
CA ASN A 202 -11.90 17.03 -15.28
C ASN A 202 -11.88 17.24 -16.80
N ALA A 203 -10.76 16.99 -17.48
CA ALA A 203 -10.65 17.15 -18.93
C ALA A 203 -11.63 16.24 -19.68
N ARG A 204 -11.73 14.97 -19.28
CA ARG A 204 -12.64 13.98 -19.87
C ARG A 204 -14.11 14.30 -19.58
N ASP A 205 -14.42 14.93 -18.43
CA ASP A 205 -15.76 15.40 -18.05
C ASP A 205 -16.11 16.74 -18.72
N GLY A 206 -15.15 17.39 -19.40
CA GLY A 206 -15.35 18.68 -20.07
C GLY A 206 -15.31 19.89 -19.13
N GLU A 207 -14.75 19.73 -17.93
CA GLU A 207 -14.59 20.79 -16.94
C GLU A 207 -13.29 21.58 -17.19
N PRO A 208 -13.34 22.91 -17.38
CA PRO A 208 -12.15 23.70 -17.62
C PRO A 208 -11.32 23.90 -16.36
N GLU A 209 -10.00 23.96 -16.52
CA GLU A 209 -9.10 24.37 -15.45
C GLU A 209 -9.22 25.88 -15.17
N GLU A 210 -9.38 26.22 -13.90
CA GLU A 210 -9.48 27.62 -13.44
C GLU A 210 -8.16 28.07 -12.82
N SER A 211 -7.64 29.22 -13.26
CA SER A 211 -6.47 29.85 -12.65
C SER A 211 -6.86 30.74 -11.46
N PRO A 212 -6.06 30.77 -10.38
CA PRO A 212 -6.30 31.71 -9.28
C PRO A 212 -6.10 33.15 -9.76
N GLN A 213 -6.86 34.07 -9.19
CA GLN A 213 -6.77 35.50 -9.46
C GLN A 213 -6.16 36.20 -8.24
N TYR A 214 -5.08 36.97 -8.42
CA TYR A 214 -4.40 37.72 -7.36
C TYR A 214 -4.45 39.21 -7.66
#